data_4e157817d743ce441ca3808d58bc8dc3
#
_entry.id   4e157817d743ce441ca3808d58bc8dc3
#
_cell.length_a   1.000
_cell.length_b   1.000
_cell.length_c   1.000
_cell.angle_alpha   90.00
_cell.angle_beta   90.00
_cell.angle_gamma   90.00
#
_symmetry.space_group_name_H-M   'P 1'
#
loop_
_entity.id
_entity.type
_entity.pdbx_description
1 polymer ?
#
loop_
_entity_poly.entity_id
_entity_poly.type
_entity_poly.pdbx_seq_one_letter_code
_entity_poly.pdbx_strand_id
1 'polypeptide(L)'
;VDSEWNVSALMAKSLTWDRSAFARAPARRPRHRFENEAVAWQQTSQRGGWAAVRSYVDQSADRRARRKDPNRIVELHAMIGAIGEQAGLCWGFEQDAQRFDATRNKISKEHHRLVLRALSEAGGHFLLGAAHSLGNLGLRIALLDPQAGPAIQAARPKADFAPGSDDKRAWLPLSVSSEILAKAASGSANTPLARISAAVSGLAADPRHVALDSRRGMDYHRLRPQSVPHASPKRGVSRAGDGVVTIDLPGPVLDPEADADRVYHLLIEAMEAVRQAMVTIRNDMAKAVRAAGLWYHEPTPRPAAARARKAS
;
A
#
# COMPACT_ATOMS: atom_id res chain seq x y z
N VAL A 1 -6.43 -38.90 -13.33
CA VAL A 1 -7.27 -37.75 -13.72
C VAL A 1 -6.45 -36.53 -13.35
N ASP A 2 -5.63 -36.08 -14.30
CA ASP A 2 -4.66 -35.00 -14.14
C ASP A 2 -5.37 -33.68 -14.42
N SER A 3 -5.80 -32.99 -13.37
CA SER A 3 -6.14 -31.59 -13.47
C SER A 3 -4.94 -30.77 -12.99
N GLU A 4 -3.98 -30.55 -13.88
CA GLU A 4 -2.94 -29.53 -13.67
C GLU A 4 -3.64 -28.18 -13.59
N TRP A 5 -3.78 -27.68 -12.37
CA TRP A 5 -4.21 -26.31 -12.12
C TRP A 5 -3.08 -25.38 -12.52
N ASN A 6 -3.21 -24.78 -13.70
CA ASN A 6 -2.26 -23.80 -14.18
C ASN A 6 -2.47 -22.47 -13.41
N VAL A 7 -1.79 -22.33 -12.28
CA VAL A 7 -1.79 -21.12 -11.44
C VAL A 7 -1.43 -19.88 -12.28
N SER A 8 -0.56 -20.04 -13.29
CA SER A 8 -0.21 -18.97 -14.22
C SER A 8 -1.40 -18.51 -15.06
N ALA A 9 -2.31 -19.42 -15.45
CA ALA A 9 -3.52 -19.06 -16.20
C ALA A 9 -4.57 -18.37 -15.31
N LEU A 10 -4.63 -18.73 -14.03
CA LEU A 10 -5.47 -18.02 -13.04
C LEU A 10 -4.96 -16.60 -12.79
N MET A 11 -3.64 -16.45 -12.63
CA MET A 11 -2.99 -15.14 -12.47
C MET A 11 -3.13 -14.28 -13.73
N ALA A 12 -2.98 -14.86 -14.93
CA ALA A 12 -3.11 -14.13 -16.19
C ALA A 12 -4.54 -13.64 -16.44
N LYS A 13 -5.57 -14.38 -16.01
CA LYS A 13 -6.97 -13.93 -16.09
C LYS A 13 -7.35 -12.87 -15.07
N SER A 14 -6.75 -12.87 -13.88
CA SER A 14 -6.97 -11.84 -12.87
C SER A 14 -6.28 -10.52 -13.19
N LEU A 15 -5.18 -10.58 -13.96
CA LEU A 15 -4.42 -9.40 -14.40
C LEU A 15 -4.99 -8.70 -15.62
N THR A 16 -5.94 -9.30 -16.36
CA THR A 16 -6.69 -8.57 -17.38
C THR A 16 -7.74 -7.68 -16.72
N TRP A 17 -7.32 -6.51 -16.33
CA TRP A 17 -8.17 -5.45 -15.80
C TRP A 17 -9.18 -5.00 -16.87
N ASP A 18 -10.36 -5.58 -16.84
CA ASP A 18 -11.47 -5.09 -17.64
C ASP A 18 -12.02 -3.80 -17.00
N ARG A 19 -11.60 -2.67 -17.55
CA ARG A 19 -12.09 -1.34 -17.15
C ARG A 19 -13.61 -1.21 -17.20
N SER A 20 -14.31 -2.05 -17.96
CA SER A 20 -15.75 -2.05 -18.08
C SER A 20 -16.46 -2.61 -16.85
N ALA A 21 -15.80 -3.50 -16.09
CA ALA A 21 -16.32 -4.03 -14.83
C ALA A 21 -16.35 -2.96 -13.71
N PHE A 22 -15.46 -1.99 -13.76
CA PHE A 22 -15.38 -0.88 -12.80
C PHE A 22 -16.56 0.11 -12.89
N ALA A 23 -17.18 0.24 -14.06
CA ALA A 23 -18.22 1.25 -14.30
C ALA A 23 -19.60 0.86 -13.78
N ARG A 24 -19.83 -0.39 -13.34
CA ARG A 24 -21.18 -0.93 -13.14
C ARG A 24 -21.52 -1.39 -11.72
N ALA A 25 -20.67 -1.24 -10.72
CA ALA A 25 -20.97 -1.69 -9.37
C ALA A 25 -21.66 -0.60 -8.54
N PRO A 26 -22.80 -0.90 -7.88
CA PRO A 26 -23.50 0.09 -7.08
C PRO A 26 -22.70 0.48 -5.83
N ALA A 27 -22.65 1.79 -5.54
CA ALA A 27 -21.82 2.49 -4.55
C ALA A 27 -22.07 2.15 -3.06
N ARG A 28 -22.62 0.99 -2.70
CA ARG A 28 -23.19 0.74 -1.37
C ARG A 28 -22.44 -0.23 -0.44
N ARG A 29 -21.24 -0.75 -0.79
CA ARG A 29 -20.48 -1.64 0.11
C ARG A 29 -19.19 -0.96 0.57
N PRO A 30 -18.76 -1.14 1.84
CA PRO A 30 -17.50 -0.58 2.36
C PRO A 30 -16.26 -0.94 1.51
N ARG A 31 -16.28 -2.12 0.87
CA ARG A 31 -15.24 -2.63 -0.02
C ARG A 31 -15.04 -1.78 -1.28
N HIS A 32 -16.11 -1.27 -1.87
CA HIS A 32 -16.03 -0.35 -3.02
C HIS A 32 -15.36 0.99 -2.68
N ARG A 33 -15.31 1.38 -1.41
CA ARG A 33 -14.61 2.59 -0.99
C ARG A 33 -13.10 2.46 -1.15
N PHE A 34 -12.54 1.29 -0.86
CA PHE A 34 -11.11 1.04 -1.06
C PHE A 34 -10.74 1.04 -2.55
N GLU A 35 -11.52 0.35 -3.38
CA GLU A 35 -11.38 0.36 -4.83
C GLU A 35 -11.40 1.79 -5.40
N ASN A 36 -12.43 2.56 -5.06
CA ASN A 36 -12.57 3.93 -5.52
C ASN A 36 -11.37 4.78 -5.13
N GLU A 37 -10.81 4.56 -3.94
CA GLU A 37 -9.62 5.27 -3.49
C GLU A 37 -8.37 4.85 -4.29
N ALA A 38 -8.17 3.54 -4.54
CA ALA A 38 -7.08 3.04 -5.39
C ALA A 38 -7.13 3.65 -6.80
N VAL A 39 -8.32 3.69 -7.41
CA VAL A 39 -8.56 4.34 -8.72
C VAL A 39 -8.28 5.84 -8.67
N ALA A 40 -8.72 6.52 -7.60
CA ALA A 40 -8.47 7.95 -7.43
C ALA A 40 -6.96 8.26 -7.34
N TRP A 41 -6.17 7.42 -6.70
CA TRP A 41 -4.72 7.56 -6.65
C TRP A 41 -4.06 7.37 -8.01
N GLN A 42 -4.47 6.36 -8.79
CA GLN A 42 -3.97 6.17 -10.15
C GLN A 42 -4.33 7.36 -11.06
N GLN A 43 -5.56 7.85 -10.99
CA GLN A 43 -5.99 9.02 -11.74
C GLN A 43 -5.23 10.28 -11.33
N THR A 44 -4.93 10.45 -10.05
CA THR A 44 -4.15 11.57 -9.53
C THR A 44 -2.74 11.55 -10.10
N SER A 45 -2.09 10.37 -10.15
CA SER A 45 -0.78 10.21 -10.79
C SER A 45 -0.82 10.57 -12.28
N GLN A 46 -1.77 10.01 -13.02
CA GLN A 46 -1.88 10.25 -14.46
C GLN A 46 -2.11 11.74 -14.79
N ARG A 47 -3.02 12.41 -14.07
CA ARG A 47 -3.31 13.84 -14.27
C ARG A 47 -2.15 14.72 -13.82
N GLY A 48 -1.57 14.39 -12.67
CA GLY A 48 -0.48 15.15 -12.07
C GLY A 48 0.83 15.02 -12.84
N GLY A 49 1.15 13.84 -13.38
CA GLY A 49 2.34 13.62 -14.18
C GLY A 49 2.38 14.57 -15.39
N TRP A 50 1.28 14.69 -16.13
CA TRP A 50 1.18 15.64 -17.24
C TRP A 50 1.23 17.10 -16.81
N ALA A 51 0.61 17.45 -15.67
CA ALA A 51 0.67 18.80 -15.12
C ALA A 51 2.09 19.16 -14.66
N ALA A 52 2.83 18.21 -14.08
CA ALA A 52 4.21 18.40 -13.68
C ALA A 52 5.14 18.62 -14.89
N VAL A 53 4.99 17.82 -15.95
CA VAL A 53 5.75 17.99 -17.20
C VAL A 53 5.43 19.35 -17.84
N ARG A 54 4.16 19.74 -17.91
CA ARG A 54 3.76 21.03 -18.47
C ARG A 54 4.28 22.19 -17.62
N SER A 55 4.16 22.12 -16.31
CA SER A 55 4.70 23.12 -15.38
C SER A 55 6.22 23.26 -15.50
N TYR A 56 6.94 22.16 -15.74
CA TYR A 56 8.37 22.20 -16.01
C TYR A 56 8.72 22.92 -17.32
N VAL A 57 7.96 22.66 -18.38
CA VAL A 57 8.13 23.32 -19.67
C VAL A 57 7.84 24.82 -19.55
N ASP A 58 6.75 25.20 -18.87
CA ASP A 58 6.37 26.59 -18.66
C ASP A 58 7.34 27.34 -17.73
N GLN A 59 7.88 26.66 -16.69
CA GLN A 59 8.86 27.24 -15.76
C GLN A 59 10.28 27.34 -16.35
N SER A 60 10.61 26.57 -17.36
CA SER A 60 11.90 26.71 -18.06
C SER A 60 12.04 28.07 -18.73
N ALA A 61 10.92 28.74 -19.03
CA ALA A 61 10.87 30.12 -19.55
C ALA A 61 11.10 31.20 -18.46
N ASP A 62 10.84 30.89 -17.19
CA ASP A 62 11.04 31.82 -16.06
C ASP A 62 12.30 31.47 -15.25
N ARG A 63 13.38 32.23 -15.46
CA ARG A 63 14.67 32.06 -14.76
C ARG A 63 14.59 32.22 -13.23
N ARG A 64 13.56 32.82 -12.67
CA ARG A 64 13.32 32.95 -11.22
C ARG A 64 12.75 31.67 -10.59
N ALA A 65 12.09 30.83 -11.38
CA ALA A 65 11.50 29.57 -10.92
C ALA A 65 12.52 28.41 -10.82
N ARG A 66 13.77 28.60 -11.25
CA ARG A 66 14.84 27.57 -11.32
C ARG A 66 15.30 26.98 -9.96
N ARG A 67 14.75 27.44 -8.85
CA ARG A 67 15.13 26.93 -7.50
C ARG A 67 14.33 25.72 -7.06
N LYS A 68 13.39 25.23 -7.84
CA LYS A 68 12.47 24.16 -7.43
C LYS A 68 12.79 22.90 -8.21
N ASP A 69 13.16 21.84 -7.49
CA ASP A 69 13.58 20.58 -8.08
C ASP A 69 12.40 19.87 -8.79
N PRO A 70 12.29 19.98 -10.15
CA PRO A 70 11.20 19.36 -10.91
C PRO A 70 11.24 17.82 -10.78
N ASN A 71 12.43 17.24 -10.58
CA ASN A 71 12.59 15.80 -10.46
C ASN A 71 11.90 15.28 -9.20
N ARG A 72 11.86 16.09 -8.13
CA ARG A 72 11.12 15.74 -6.91
C ARG A 72 9.61 15.63 -7.17
N ILE A 73 9.06 16.54 -7.96
CA ILE A 73 7.63 16.49 -8.32
C ILE A 73 7.33 15.24 -9.17
N VAL A 74 8.21 14.90 -10.11
CA VAL A 74 8.08 13.68 -10.92
C VAL A 74 8.16 12.43 -10.04
N GLU A 75 9.09 12.39 -9.08
CA GLU A 75 9.21 11.31 -8.11
C GLU A 75 7.90 11.15 -7.30
N LEU A 76 7.34 12.25 -6.77
CA LEU A 76 6.07 12.19 -6.03
C LEU A 76 4.94 11.58 -6.87
N HIS A 77 4.84 11.96 -8.16
CA HIS A 77 3.82 11.39 -9.03
C HIS A 77 4.03 9.92 -9.34
N ALA A 78 5.28 9.48 -9.52
CA ALA A 78 5.60 8.07 -9.67
C ALA A 78 5.21 7.27 -8.42
N MET A 79 5.51 7.80 -7.22
CA MET A 79 5.11 7.17 -5.96
C MET A 79 3.59 7.10 -5.80
N ILE A 80 2.86 8.17 -6.15
CA ILE A 80 1.39 8.19 -6.13
C ILE A 80 0.83 7.09 -7.04
N GLY A 81 1.40 6.93 -8.24
CA GLY A 81 1.02 5.87 -9.18
C GLY A 81 1.25 4.48 -8.60
N ALA A 82 2.44 4.24 -8.03
CA ALA A 82 2.79 2.97 -7.43
C ALA A 82 1.90 2.60 -6.22
N ILE A 83 1.54 3.59 -5.38
CA ILE A 83 0.60 3.37 -4.26
C ILE A 83 -0.78 2.96 -4.81
N GLY A 84 -1.27 3.66 -5.84
CA GLY A 84 -2.56 3.33 -6.46
C GLY A 84 -2.56 1.94 -7.11
N GLU A 85 -1.45 1.55 -7.74
CA GLU A 85 -1.27 0.22 -8.32
C GLU A 85 -1.25 -0.88 -7.24
N GLN A 86 -0.45 -0.70 -6.19
CA GLN A 86 -0.39 -1.66 -5.07
C GLN A 86 -1.75 -1.82 -4.37
N ALA A 87 -2.46 -0.72 -4.15
CA ALA A 87 -3.81 -0.76 -3.60
C ALA A 87 -4.78 -1.48 -4.54
N GLY A 88 -4.68 -1.25 -5.84
CA GLY A 88 -5.48 -1.94 -6.85
C GLY A 88 -5.22 -3.44 -6.90
N LEU A 89 -3.96 -3.86 -6.83
CA LEU A 89 -3.58 -5.28 -6.77
C LEU A 89 -4.09 -5.93 -5.48
N CYS A 90 -3.95 -5.25 -4.33
CA CYS A 90 -4.52 -5.72 -3.07
C CYS A 90 -6.02 -5.98 -3.20
N TRP A 91 -6.76 -5.02 -3.76
CA TRP A 91 -8.20 -5.16 -3.97
C TRP A 91 -8.53 -6.33 -4.92
N GLY A 92 -7.76 -6.52 -5.99
CA GLY A 92 -7.92 -7.64 -6.91
C GLY A 92 -7.81 -8.99 -6.20
N PHE A 93 -6.78 -9.17 -5.39
CA PHE A 93 -6.60 -10.40 -4.59
C PHE A 93 -7.72 -10.61 -3.56
N GLU A 94 -8.20 -9.55 -2.92
CA GLU A 94 -9.35 -9.64 -2.00
C GLU A 94 -10.62 -10.09 -2.73
N GLN A 95 -10.88 -9.56 -3.93
CA GLN A 95 -12.02 -9.98 -4.74
C GLN A 95 -11.93 -11.44 -5.16
N ASP A 96 -10.73 -11.91 -5.54
CA ASP A 96 -10.52 -13.31 -5.89
C ASP A 96 -10.66 -14.21 -4.65
N ALA A 97 -10.16 -13.79 -3.50
CA ALA A 97 -10.35 -14.49 -2.23
C ALA A 97 -11.85 -14.60 -1.88
N GLN A 98 -12.62 -13.52 -2.02
CA GLN A 98 -14.06 -13.51 -1.78
C GLN A 98 -14.83 -14.46 -2.71
N ARG A 99 -14.49 -14.43 -4.02
CA ARG A 99 -15.11 -15.32 -5.01
C ARG A 99 -14.81 -16.78 -4.70
N PHE A 100 -13.57 -17.06 -4.32
CA PHE A 100 -13.12 -18.39 -3.97
C PHE A 100 -13.77 -18.89 -2.68
N ASP A 101 -13.88 -18.03 -1.66
CA ASP A 101 -14.56 -18.35 -0.41
C ASP A 101 -16.04 -18.75 -0.63
N ALA A 102 -16.72 -18.12 -1.59
CA ALA A 102 -18.08 -18.48 -1.96
C ALA A 102 -18.20 -19.92 -2.52
N THR A 103 -17.10 -20.56 -2.89
CA THR A 103 -17.06 -21.96 -3.35
C THR A 103 -16.76 -22.97 -2.24
N ARG A 104 -16.65 -22.53 -0.98
CA ARG A 104 -16.24 -23.34 0.19
C ARG A 104 -16.90 -24.72 0.25
N ASN A 105 -18.20 -24.80 -0.02
CA ASN A 105 -18.97 -26.03 0.06
C ASN A 105 -18.84 -26.95 -1.19
N LYS A 106 -18.09 -26.52 -2.22
CA LYS A 106 -17.98 -27.24 -3.50
C LYS A 106 -16.62 -27.90 -3.70
N ILE A 107 -15.67 -27.66 -2.84
CA ILE A 107 -14.29 -28.10 -2.93
C ILE A 107 -13.82 -28.71 -1.62
N SER A 108 -12.69 -29.43 -1.64
CA SER A 108 -12.14 -29.97 -0.40
C SER A 108 -11.74 -28.85 0.56
N LYS A 109 -11.92 -29.05 1.85
CA LYS A 109 -11.54 -28.09 2.90
C LYS A 109 -10.08 -27.68 2.83
N GLU A 110 -9.20 -28.64 2.56
CA GLU A 110 -7.78 -28.37 2.46
C GLU A 110 -7.43 -27.47 1.27
N HIS A 111 -8.02 -27.74 0.12
CA HIS A 111 -7.83 -26.90 -1.06
C HIS A 111 -8.38 -25.49 -0.84
N HIS A 112 -9.59 -25.38 -0.28
CA HIS A 112 -10.18 -24.10 0.07
C HIS A 112 -9.25 -23.28 0.96
N ARG A 113 -8.77 -23.87 2.06
CA ARG A 113 -7.87 -23.24 3.02
C ARG A 113 -6.59 -22.73 2.38
N LEU A 114 -5.92 -23.57 1.59
CA LEU A 114 -4.65 -23.21 0.96
C LEU A 114 -4.78 -22.03 0.01
N VAL A 115 -5.82 -22.04 -0.83
CA VAL A 115 -6.03 -20.99 -1.83
C VAL A 115 -6.52 -19.69 -1.18
N LEU A 116 -7.49 -19.76 -0.25
CA LEU A 116 -7.96 -18.57 0.49
C LEU A 116 -6.78 -17.88 1.21
N ARG A 117 -5.95 -18.66 1.88
CA ARG A 117 -4.76 -18.15 2.54
C ARG A 117 -3.78 -17.51 1.56
N ALA A 118 -3.45 -18.18 0.45
CA ALA A 118 -2.51 -17.68 -0.54
C ALA A 118 -2.97 -16.35 -1.15
N LEU A 119 -4.25 -16.22 -1.51
CA LEU A 119 -4.83 -14.99 -2.05
C LEU A 119 -4.80 -13.87 -0.99
N SER A 120 -5.15 -14.17 0.25
CA SER A 120 -5.16 -13.20 1.34
C SER A 120 -3.74 -12.72 1.71
N GLU A 121 -2.76 -13.62 1.74
CA GLU A 121 -1.35 -13.27 1.96
C GLU A 121 -0.79 -12.40 0.81
N ALA A 122 -1.13 -12.73 -0.43
CA ALA A 122 -0.73 -11.91 -1.59
C ALA A 122 -1.35 -10.51 -1.53
N GLY A 123 -2.65 -10.39 -1.25
CA GLY A 123 -3.32 -9.11 -1.03
C GLY A 123 -2.69 -8.32 0.12
N GLY A 124 -2.39 -8.98 1.23
CA GLY A 124 -1.71 -8.39 2.39
C GLY A 124 -0.32 -7.85 2.07
N HIS A 125 0.44 -8.55 1.23
CA HIS A 125 1.76 -8.09 0.78
C HIS A 125 1.68 -6.76 0.02
N PHE A 126 0.76 -6.64 -0.93
CA PHE A 126 0.55 -5.40 -1.68
C PHE A 126 0.03 -4.27 -0.78
N LEU A 127 -0.86 -4.60 0.15
CA LEU A 127 -1.39 -3.61 1.10
C LEU A 127 -0.29 -3.02 2.00
N LEU A 128 0.59 -3.87 2.54
CA LEU A 128 1.74 -3.43 3.34
C LEU A 128 2.74 -2.64 2.49
N GLY A 129 2.94 -3.03 1.24
CA GLY A 129 3.73 -2.25 0.27
C GLY A 129 3.17 -0.85 0.09
N ALA A 130 1.85 -0.71 -0.11
CA ALA A 130 1.17 0.58 -0.21
C ALA A 130 1.34 1.41 1.08
N ALA A 131 1.19 0.79 2.26
CA ALA A 131 1.36 1.45 3.55
C ALA A 131 2.80 1.99 3.74
N HIS A 132 3.83 1.20 3.42
CA HIS A 132 5.22 1.67 3.46
C HIS A 132 5.46 2.82 2.46
N SER A 133 4.88 2.72 1.27
CA SER A 133 4.97 3.77 0.25
C SER A 133 4.28 5.06 0.68
N LEU A 134 3.17 5.01 1.42
CA LEU A 134 2.52 6.20 2.00
C LEU A 134 3.44 6.92 3.00
N GLY A 135 4.13 6.19 3.88
CA GLY A 135 5.11 6.77 4.80
C GLY A 135 6.26 7.45 4.07
N ASN A 136 6.81 6.79 3.05
CA ASN A 136 7.88 7.34 2.22
C ASN A 136 7.43 8.54 1.39
N LEU A 137 6.20 8.55 0.87
CA LEU A 137 5.61 9.71 0.19
C LEU A 137 5.52 10.91 1.13
N GLY A 138 5.05 10.70 2.37
CA GLY A 138 5.02 11.74 3.40
C GLY A 138 6.40 12.35 3.65
N LEU A 139 7.45 11.52 3.77
CA LEU A 139 8.83 11.99 3.89
C LEU A 139 9.29 12.81 2.68
N ARG A 140 8.97 12.36 1.45
CA ARG A 140 9.34 13.10 0.22
C ARG A 140 8.63 14.45 0.14
N ILE A 141 7.37 14.55 0.56
CA ILE A 141 6.64 15.82 0.67
C ILE A 141 7.31 16.71 1.73
N ALA A 142 7.66 16.17 2.89
CA ALA A 142 8.30 16.92 3.95
C ALA A 142 9.71 17.42 3.59
N LEU A 143 10.45 16.71 2.73
CA LEU A 143 11.74 17.18 2.20
C LEU A 143 11.64 18.46 1.34
N LEU A 144 10.45 18.78 0.82
CA LEU A 144 10.19 20.04 0.11
C LEU A 144 9.97 21.21 1.06
N ASP A 145 9.62 20.94 2.31
CA ASP A 145 9.35 21.95 3.33
C ASP A 145 10.67 22.49 3.89
N PRO A 146 10.89 23.82 3.90
CA PRO A 146 12.17 24.41 4.32
C PRO A 146 12.48 24.20 5.81
N GLN A 147 11.49 23.90 6.64
CA GLN A 147 11.65 23.63 8.07
C GLN A 147 11.77 22.13 8.34
N ALA A 148 10.93 21.30 7.73
CA ALA A 148 10.93 19.85 7.93
C ALA A 148 12.07 19.12 7.20
N GLY A 149 12.46 19.57 6.00
CA GLY A 149 13.47 18.91 5.17
C GLY A 149 14.83 18.71 5.87
N PRO A 150 15.41 19.77 6.47
CA PRO A 150 16.67 19.63 7.23
C PRO A 150 16.58 18.66 8.40
N ALA A 151 15.44 18.57 9.08
CA ALA A 151 15.23 17.65 10.19
C ALA A 151 15.26 16.18 9.73
N ILE A 152 14.68 15.89 8.55
CA ILE A 152 14.72 14.54 7.95
C ILE A 152 16.14 14.16 7.58
N GLN A 153 16.89 15.06 6.94
CA GLN A 153 18.28 14.82 6.57
C GLN A 153 19.18 14.63 7.81
N ALA A 154 18.96 15.40 8.87
CA ALA A 154 19.67 15.22 10.13
C ALA A 154 19.33 13.87 10.82
N ALA A 155 18.09 13.39 10.71
CA ALA A 155 17.69 12.09 11.24
C ALA A 155 18.30 10.91 10.46
N ARG A 156 18.65 11.11 9.19
CA ARG A 156 19.21 10.09 8.29
C ARG A 156 20.37 10.63 7.45
N PRO A 157 21.51 11.00 8.08
CA PRO A 157 22.59 11.73 7.40
C PRO A 157 23.31 10.90 6.32
N LYS A 158 23.17 9.57 6.36
CA LYS A 158 23.80 8.66 5.38
C LYS A 158 22.83 8.23 4.26
N ALA A 159 21.56 8.61 4.33
CA ALA A 159 20.56 8.27 3.32
C ALA A 159 20.57 9.31 2.20
N ASP A 160 20.63 8.84 0.97
CA ASP A 160 20.50 9.72 -0.20
C ASP A 160 19.03 9.84 -0.59
N PHE A 161 18.46 10.99 -0.27
CA PHE A 161 17.08 11.33 -0.62
C PHE A 161 16.98 12.09 -1.96
N ALA A 162 18.01 12.07 -2.80
CA ALA A 162 17.91 12.66 -4.13
C ALA A 162 16.81 11.99 -4.96
N PRO A 163 16.08 12.73 -5.81
CA PRO A 163 15.07 12.15 -6.69
C PRO A 163 15.69 11.09 -7.62
N GLY A 164 15.05 9.92 -7.67
CA GLY A 164 15.53 8.79 -8.47
C GLY A 164 16.71 8.02 -7.86
N SER A 165 17.11 8.33 -6.64
CA SER A 165 18.13 7.56 -5.92
C SER A 165 17.62 6.15 -5.61
N ASP A 166 18.46 5.13 -5.84
CA ASP A 166 18.23 3.72 -5.50
C ASP A 166 18.75 3.36 -4.10
N ASP A 167 19.19 4.35 -3.32
CA ASP A 167 19.68 4.14 -1.96
C ASP A 167 18.62 3.53 -1.05
N LYS A 168 18.78 2.25 -0.73
CA LYS A 168 17.85 1.51 0.14
C LYS A 168 17.66 2.15 1.52
N ARG A 169 18.65 2.95 2.01
CA ARG A 169 18.56 3.67 3.29
C ARG A 169 17.55 4.81 3.27
N ALA A 170 17.18 5.29 2.07
CA ALA A 170 16.16 6.30 1.85
C ALA A 170 14.74 5.75 1.75
N TRP A 171 14.57 4.40 1.73
CA TRP A 171 13.28 3.71 1.70
C TRP A 171 13.05 3.04 3.05
N LEU A 172 12.12 3.58 3.84
CA LEU A 172 11.95 3.24 5.24
C LEU A 172 10.67 2.43 5.46
N PRO A 173 10.69 1.49 6.43
CA PRO A 173 9.46 0.89 6.94
C PRO A 173 8.48 1.96 7.46
N LEU A 174 7.18 1.67 7.46
CA LEU A 174 6.15 2.63 7.87
C LEU A 174 6.38 3.15 9.30
N SER A 175 6.73 2.30 10.25
CA SER A 175 7.00 2.68 11.63
C SER A 175 8.13 3.72 11.72
N VAL A 176 9.24 3.47 11.02
CA VAL A 176 10.40 4.37 11.03
C VAL A 176 10.10 5.68 10.30
N SER A 177 9.42 5.61 9.14
CA SER A 177 9.05 6.80 8.39
C SER A 177 8.06 7.67 9.16
N SER A 178 7.12 7.07 9.91
CA SER A 178 6.15 7.79 10.72
C SER A 178 6.81 8.58 11.86
N GLU A 179 7.77 7.99 12.56
CA GLU A 179 8.51 8.66 13.65
C GLU A 179 9.30 9.86 13.15
N ILE A 180 10.05 9.68 12.05
CA ILE A 180 10.85 10.75 11.46
C ILE A 180 9.95 11.87 10.95
N LEU A 181 8.87 11.51 10.26
CA LEU A 181 7.91 12.47 9.72
C LEU A 181 7.20 13.25 10.83
N ALA A 182 6.79 12.60 11.92
CA ALA A 182 6.17 13.24 13.06
C ALA A 182 7.08 14.29 13.69
N LYS A 183 8.35 13.93 13.91
CA LYS A 183 9.35 14.84 14.46
C LYS A 183 9.64 16.02 13.51
N ALA A 184 9.76 15.77 12.22
CA ALA A 184 10.02 16.81 11.23
C ALA A 184 8.81 17.76 11.06
N ALA A 185 7.59 17.23 11.01
CA ALA A 185 6.38 18.01 10.83
C ALA A 185 6.04 18.87 12.07
N SER A 186 6.42 18.46 13.29
CA SER A 186 6.18 19.23 14.49
C SER A 186 6.92 20.58 14.53
N GLY A 187 8.03 20.71 13.80
CA GLY A 187 8.80 21.94 13.64
C GLY A 187 8.37 22.81 12.45
N SER A 188 7.37 22.40 11.67
CA SER A 188 6.92 23.11 10.48
C SER A 188 5.57 23.81 10.68
N ALA A 189 5.45 25.00 10.13
CA ALA A 189 4.16 25.74 10.07
C ALA A 189 3.19 25.18 8.99
N ASN A 190 3.60 24.16 8.23
CA ASN A 190 2.83 23.55 7.16
C ASN A 190 1.72 22.65 7.72
N THR A 191 0.55 23.22 8.01
CA THR A 191 -0.61 22.49 8.56
C THR A 191 -1.04 21.28 7.71
N PRO A 192 -1.10 21.33 6.37
CA PRO A 192 -1.35 20.13 5.56
C PRO A 192 -0.31 19.02 5.77
N LEU A 193 0.98 19.36 5.91
CA LEU A 193 2.03 18.38 6.21
C LEU A 193 1.81 17.75 7.59
N ALA A 194 1.39 18.53 8.60
CA ALA A 194 1.06 18.01 9.92
C ALA A 194 -0.10 16.99 9.85
N ARG A 195 -1.13 17.21 9.01
CA ARG A 195 -2.22 16.24 8.81
C ARG A 195 -1.76 14.98 8.10
N ILE A 196 -0.87 15.09 7.10
CA ILE A 196 -0.24 13.93 6.46
C ILE A 196 0.55 13.13 7.49
N SER A 197 1.35 13.80 8.30
CA SER A 197 2.12 13.18 9.37
C SER A 197 1.22 12.43 10.37
N ALA A 198 0.12 13.06 10.81
CA ALA A 198 -0.85 12.43 11.69
C ALA A 198 -1.51 11.20 11.06
N ALA A 199 -1.83 11.24 9.76
CA ALA A 199 -2.41 10.10 9.03
C ALA A 199 -1.41 8.93 8.91
N VAL A 200 -0.13 9.22 8.63
CA VAL A 200 0.93 8.19 8.57
C VAL A 200 1.18 7.58 9.94
N SER A 201 1.25 8.41 11.00
CA SER A 201 1.44 7.93 12.37
C SER A 201 0.24 7.14 12.87
N GLY A 202 -0.98 7.60 12.55
CA GLY A 202 -2.21 6.88 12.86
C GLY A 202 -2.25 5.50 12.20
N LEU A 203 -1.85 5.40 10.93
CA LEU A 203 -1.76 4.12 10.22
C LEU A 203 -0.69 3.19 10.84
N ALA A 204 0.48 3.74 11.18
CA ALA A 204 1.56 2.95 11.80
C ALA A 204 1.16 2.38 13.16
N ALA A 205 0.30 3.07 13.90
CA ALA A 205 -0.21 2.66 15.21
C ALA A 205 -1.57 1.92 15.13
N ASP A 206 -2.20 1.84 13.98
CA ASP A 206 -3.51 1.20 13.82
C ASP A 206 -3.41 -0.31 14.10
N PRO A 207 -4.16 -0.85 15.08
CA PRO A 207 -4.04 -2.26 15.46
C PRO A 207 -4.35 -3.23 14.32
N ARG A 208 -5.19 -2.84 13.36
CA ARG A 208 -5.53 -3.64 12.17
C ARG A 208 -4.33 -3.77 11.23
N HIS A 209 -3.62 -2.67 10.99
CA HIS A 209 -2.39 -2.67 10.21
C HIS A 209 -1.27 -3.42 10.93
N VAL A 210 -1.07 -3.15 12.23
CA VAL A 210 -0.05 -3.80 13.05
C VAL A 210 -0.26 -5.32 13.11
N ALA A 211 -1.50 -5.78 13.22
CA ALA A 211 -1.81 -7.21 13.23
C ALA A 211 -1.43 -7.90 11.89
N LEU A 212 -1.72 -7.26 10.75
CA LEU A 212 -1.35 -7.76 9.43
C LEU A 212 0.18 -7.77 9.24
N ASP A 213 0.88 -6.70 9.61
CA ASP A 213 2.34 -6.59 9.49
C ASP A 213 3.05 -7.61 10.40
N SER A 214 2.57 -7.78 11.64
CA SER A 214 3.08 -8.79 12.57
C SER A 214 2.89 -10.20 12.02
N ARG A 215 1.76 -10.48 11.39
CA ARG A 215 1.50 -11.77 10.76
C ARG A 215 2.49 -12.05 9.63
N ARG A 216 2.71 -11.07 8.74
CA ARG A 216 3.72 -11.17 7.69
C ARG A 216 5.11 -11.46 8.26
N GLY A 217 5.51 -10.78 9.33
CA GLY A 217 6.81 -11.00 9.98
C GLY A 217 6.97 -12.44 10.48
N MET A 218 5.91 -13.05 11.00
CA MET A 218 5.91 -14.46 11.41
C MET A 218 6.05 -15.41 10.22
N ASP A 219 5.32 -15.14 9.13
CA ASP A 219 5.30 -16.02 7.95
C ASP A 219 6.60 -15.99 7.14
N TYR A 220 7.31 -14.84 7.10
CA TYR A 220 8.55 -14.67 6.32
C TYR A 220 9.83 -14.94 7.11
N HIS A 221 9.87 -14.58 8.38
CA HIS A 221 11.10 -14.62 9.18
C HIS A 221 11.13 -15.69 10.25
N ARG A 222 10.01 -16.35 10.51
CA ARG A 222 9.88 -17.42 11.49
C ARG A 222 9.27 -18.64 10.83
N LEU A 223 9.48 -19.79 11.44
CA LEU A 223 8.80 -21.01 11.04
C LEU A 223 7.29 -20.71 10.96
N ARG A 224 6.72 -20.87 9.77
CA ARG A 224 5.26 -20.81 9.61
C ARG A 224 4.66 -21.70 10.69
N PRO A 225 3.63 -21.25 11.42
CA PRO A 225 2.89 -22.15 12.29
C PRO A 225 2.41 -23.31 11.41
N GLN A 226 3.10 -24.44 11.52
CA GLN A 226 2.67 -25.62 10.77
C GLN A 226 1.37 -26.06 11.41
N SER A 227 0.32 -26.16 10.63
CA SER A 227 -0.89 -26.86 10.99
C SER A 227 -0.60 -28.34 10.99
N VAL A 228 0.10 -28.80 12.02
CA VAL A 228 0.29 -30.23 12.26
C VAL A 228 -0.95 -30.69 13.01
N PRO A 229 -1.78 -31.59 12.44
CA PRO A 229 -3.04 -32.00 13.06
C PRO A 229 -2.90 -32.66 14.45
N HIS A 230 -1.69 -32.96 14.89
CA HIS A 230 -1.41 -33.73 16.09
C HIS A 230 -0.23 -33.17 16.89
N ALA A 231 -0.10 -31.87 17.05
CA ALA A 231 0.92 -31.35 17.98
C ALA A 231 0.54 -31.67 19.41
N SER A 232 1.30 -32.60 20.02
CA SER A 232 1.23 -32.87 21.45
C SER A 232 1.58 -31.60 22.24
N PRO A 233 0.88 -31.29 23.35
CA PRO A 233 1.21 -30.15 24.20
C PRO A 233 2.56 -30.29 24.93
N LYS A 234 3.26 -31.40 24.78
CA LYS A 234 4.56 -31.66 25.43
C LYS A 234 5.69 -31.09 24.56
N ARG A 235 6.36 -30.07 25.08
CA ARG A 235 7.58 -29.52 24.46
C ARG A 235 8.73 -30.49 24.67
N GLY A 236 9.42 -30.88 23.61
CA GLY A 236 10.68 -31.58 23.72
C GLY A 236 10.96 -32.57 22.59
N VAL A 237 12.15 -33.09 22.58
CA VAL A 237 12.55 -34.24 21.76
C VAL A 237 12.28 -35.49 22.59
N SER A 238 11.31 -36.30 22.21
CA SER A 238 11.07 -37.59 22.82
C SER A 238 11.63 -38.69 21.92
N ARG A 239 12.35 -39.65 22.52
CA ARG A 239 12.84 -40.85 21.85
C ARG A 239 11.99 -42.03 22.28
N ALA A 240 11.22 -42.58 21.37
CA ALA A 240 10.51 -43.84 21.65
C ALA A 240 11.50 -45.03 21.63
N GLY A 241 11.18 -46.12 22.33
CA GLY A 241 12.05 -47.28 22.44
C GLY A 241 12.33 -48.01 21.11
N ASP A 242 11.59 -47.67 20.06
CA ASP A 242 11.76 -48.14 18.68
C ASP A 242 12.74 -47.29 17.86
N GLY A 243 13.38 -46.29 18.46
CA GLY A 243 14.32 -45.39 17.79
C GLY A 243 13.68 -44.24 17.07
N VAL A 244 12.36 -44.08 17.09
CA VAL A 244 11.67 -42.94 16.51
C VAL A 244 11.95 -41.68 17.36
N VAL A 245 12.46 -40.62 16.72
CA VAL A 245 12.69 -39.33 17.34
C VAL A 245 11.52 -38.43 16.96
N THR A 246 10.70 -38.09 17.94
CA THR A 246 9.63 -37.09 17.74
C THR A 246 10.14 -35.73 18.20
N ILE A 247 10.11 -34.76 17.31
CA ILE A 247 10.48 -33.40 17.61
C ILE A 247 9.18 -32.58 17.72
N ASP A 248 8.83 -32.22 18.95
CA ASP A 248 7.71 -31.32 19.21
C ASP A 248 8.17 -29.87 18.99
N LEU A 249 7.80 -29.27 17.85
CA LEU A 249 8.09 -27.87 17.57
C LEU A 249 7.13 -26.98 18.39
N PRO A 250 7.65 -26.03 19.18
CA PRO A 250 6.80 -25.10 19.91
C PRO A 250 6.11 -24.13 18.96
N GLY A 251 4.83 -24.27 18.81
CA GLY A 251 3.97 -23.33 18.07
C GLY A 251 2.54 -23.47 18.56
N PRO A 252 1.72 -22.42 18.46
CA PRO A 252 0.30 -22.57 18.69
C PRO A 252 -0.24 -23.56 17.66
N VAL A 253 -0.98 -24.57 18.13
CA VAL A 253 -1.80 -25.43 17.26
C VAL A 253 -2.92 -24.54 16.75
N LEU A 254 -2.79 -24.07 15.52
CA LEU A 254 -3.84 -23.31 14.87
C LEU A 254 -4.70 -24.28 14.06
N ASP A 255 -6.02 -24.18 14.23
CA ASP A 255 -6.94 -24.78 13.29
C ASP A 255 -6.66 -24.16 11.91
N PRO A 256 -6.29 -24.97 10.90
CA PRO A 256 -5.89 -24.44 9.61
C PRO A 256 -7.01 -23.70 8.85
N GLU A 257 -8.27 -24.07 9.06
CA GLU A 257 -9.42 -23.35 8.50
C GLU A 257 -9.59 -22.00 9.19
N ALA A 258 -9.59 -22.00 10.53
CA ALA A 258 -9.67 -20.80 11.32
C ALA A 258 -8.49 -19.84 11.05
N ASP A 259 -7.30 -20.37 10.73
CA ASP A 259 -6.15 -19.54 10.37
C ASP A 259 -6.32 -18.88 9.00
N ALA A 260 -6.81 -19.58 7.99
CA ALA A 260 -7.08 -19.02 6.66
C ALA A 260 -8.16 -17.90 6.73
N ASP A 261 -9.24 -18.16 7.43
CA ASP A 261 -10.31 -17.19 7.66
C ASP A 261 -9.78 -15.96 8.42
N ARG A 262 -8.94 -16.16 9.42
CA ARG A 262 -8.32 -15.08 10.18
C ARG A 262 -7.43 -14.19 9.32
N VAL A 263 -6.59 -14.77 8.46
CA VAL A 263 -5.72 -14.00 7.54
C VAL A 263 -6.58 -13.18 6.57
N TYR A 264 -7.67 -13.75 6.07
CA TYR A 264 -8.60 -13.05 5.20
C TYR A 264 -9.29 -11.88 5.91
N HIS A 265 -9.74 -12.06 7.15
CA HIS A 265 -10.33 -10.98 7.95
C HIS A 265 -9.32 -9.87 8.27
N LEU A 266 -8.08 -10.23 8.63
CA LEU A 266 -7.02 -9.25 8.86
C LEU A 266 -6.74 -8.39 7.63
N LEU A 267 -6.76 -8.99 6.43
CA LEU A 267 -6.62 -8.25 5.18
C LEU A 267 -7.73 -7.20 5.02
N ILE A 268 -9.00 -7.61 5.17
CA ILE A 268 -10.16 -6.72 5.01
C ILE A 268 -10.13 -5.56 6.02
N GLU A 269 -9.80 -5.84 7.27
CA GLU A 269 -9.72 -4.83 8.32
C GLU A 269 -8.58 -3.84 8.07
N ALA A 270 -7.40 -4.33 7.67
CA ALA A 270 -6.25 -3.50 7.36
C ALA A 270 -6.46 -2.64 6.10
N MET A 271 -7.22 -3.13 5.11
CA MET A 271 -7.59 -2.33 3.93
C MET A 271 -8.33 -1.04 4.33
N GLU A 272 -9.21 -1.10 5.32
CA GLU A 272 -9.92 0.10 5.78
C GLU A 272 -8.97 1.09 6.48
N ALA A 273 -8.01 0.61 7.28
CA ALA A 273 -7.01 1.46 7.91
C ALA A 273 -6.14 2.20 6.86
N VAL A 274 -5.62 1.46 5.88
CA VAL A 274 -4.82 2.02 4.78
C VAL A 274 -5.64 3.00 3.95
N ARG A 275 -6.91 2.69 3.64
CA ARG A 275 -7.81 3.58 2.91
C ARG A 275 -7.99 4.93 3.61
N GLN A 276 -8.18 4.94 4.93
CA GLN A 276 -8.33 6.17 5.70
C GLN A 276 -7.09 7.07 5.57
N ALA A 277 -5.90 6.49 5.68
CA ALA A 277 -4.66 7.22 5.48
C ALA A 277 -4.52 7.74 4.04
N MET A 278 -4.82 6.90 3.04
CA MET A 278 -4.81 7.27 1.62
C MET A 278 -5.70 8.49 1.35
N VAL A 279 -6.94 8.50 1.84
CA VAL A 279 -7.88 9.62 1.66
C VAL A 279 -7.31 10.92 2.23
N THR A 280 -6.80 10.88 3.46
CA THR A 280 -6.24 12.06 4.12
C THR A 280 -5.02 12.60 3.38
N ILE A 281 -4.09 11.73 3.03
CA ILE A 281 -2.85 12.11 2.34
C ILE A 281 -3.18 12.68 0.95
N ARG A 282 -4.05 12.04 0.18
CA ARG A 282 -4.46 12.53 -1.14
C ARG A 282 -5.09 13.92 -1.10
N ASN A 283 -5.91 14.20 -0.09
CA ASN A 283 -6.60 15.48 0.07
C ASN A 283 -5.65 16.62 0.49
N ASP A 284 -4.54 16.31 1.14
CA ASP A 284 -3.63 17.29 1.70
C ASP A 284 -2.27 17.40 0.99
N MET A 285 -1.85 16.42 0.18
CA MET A 285 -0.52 16.43 -0.44
C MET A 285 -0.29 17.64 -1.35
N ALA A 286 -1.26 17.99 -2.21
CA ALA A 286 -1.13 19.17 -3.08
C ALA A 286 -1.06 20.46 -2.26
N LYS A 287 -1.82 20.56 -1.17
CA LYS A 287 -1.80 21.70 -0.26
C LYS A 287 -0.47 21.80 0.48
N ALA A 288 0.09 20.66 0.94
CA ALA A 288 1.39 20.60 1.61
C ALA A 288 2.53 21.06 0.69
N VAL A 289 2.52 20.58 -0.56
CA VAL A 289 3.50 20.98 -1.59
C VAL A 289 3.40 22.48 -1.88
N ARG A 290 2.18 23.05 -1.99
CA ARG A 290 1.97 24.50 -2.17
C ARG A 290 2.46 25.28 -0.96
N ALA A 291 2.15 24.85 0.25
CA ALA A 291 2.60 25.50 1.48
C ALA A 291 4.12 25.50 1.64
N ALA A 292 4.81 24.48 1.09
CA ALA A 292 6.27 24.45 0.97
C ALA A 292 6.83 25.43 -0.10
N GLY A 293 5.97 26.23 -0.72
CA GLY A 293 6.37 27.25 -1.71
C GLY A 293 6.55 26.70 -3.13
N LEU A 294 6.09 25.47 -3.40
CA LEU A 294 6.09 24.89 -4.74
C LEU A 294 4.73 25.16 -5.41
N TRP A 295 4.76 25.87 -6.52
CA TRP A 295 3.54 26.14 -7.30
C TRP A 295 3.15 24.90 -8.08
N TYR A 296 2.06 24.30 -7.70
CA TYR A 296 1.37 23.27 -8.45
C TYR A 296 0.18 23.92 -9.12
N HIS A 297 0.23 24.11 -10.46
CA HIS A 297 -0.95 24.49 -11.22
C HIS A 297 -1.84 23.26 -11.38
N GLU A 298 -2.94 23.20 -10.62
CA GLU A 298 -4.04 22.34 -11.02
C GLU A 298 -4.48 22.77 -12.42
N PRO A 299 -4.54 21.84 -13.40
CA PRO A 299 -5.11 22.17 -14.67
C PRO A 299 -6.56 22.61 -14.42
N THR A 300 -6.83 23.88 -14.66
CA THR A 300 -8.20 24.42 -14.63
C THR A 300 -9.02 23.54 -15.56
N PRO A 301 -10.14 22.94 -15.12
CA PRO A 301 -11.01 22.19 -16.00
C PRO A 301 -11.37 23.11 -17.15
N ARG A 302 -11.00 22.78 -18.38
CA ARG A 302 -11.45 23.56 -19.54
C ARG A 302 -12.98 23.57 -19.49
N PRO A 303 -13.62 24.78 -19.45
CA PRO A 303 -15.07 24.85 -19.49
C PRO A 303 -15.54 24.10 -20.72
N ALA A 304 -16.56 23.24 -20.55
CA ALA A 304 -17.11 22.39 -21.61
C ALA A 304 -17.62 23.19 -22.87
N ALA A 305 -17.75 24.49 -22.75
CA ALA A 305 -18.22 25.39 -23.81
C ALA A 305 -17.26 25.56 -25.02
N ALA A 306 -16.00 25.14 -24.94
CA ALA A 306 -15.06 25.33 -26.06
C ALA A 306 -15.15 24.24 -27.15
N ARG A 307 -15.90 23.14 -26.92
CA ARG A 307 -16.07 22.06 -27.91
C ARG A 307 -17.22 22.32 -28.93
N ALA A 308 -18.15 23.22 -28.63
CA ALA A 308 -19.31 23.47 -29.49
C ALA A 308 -19.04 24.43 -30.68
N ARG A 309 -17.90 25.15 -30.72
CA ARG A 309 -17.61 26.13 -31.76
C ARG A 309 -16.67 25.67 -32.89
N LYS A 310 -16.31 24.37 -32.95
CA LYS A 310 -15.54 23.83 -34.09
C LYS A 310 -16.30 22.79 -34.93
N ALA A 311 -17.61 22.70 -34.77
CA ALA A 311 -18.49 21.82 -35.56
C ALA A 311 -19.60 22.59 -36.31
N SER A 312 -19.39 23.87 -36.56
CA SER A 312 -20.25 24.66 -37.48
C SER A 312 -19.39 25.25 -38.58
#